data_4c1de3a6c97b6d2a73b7263dec13361c
#
_entry.id   4c1de3a6c97b6d2a73b7263dec13361c
#
_cell.length_a   1.000
_cell.length_b   1.000
_cell.length_c   1.000
_cell.angle_alpha   90.00
_cell.angle_beta   90.00
_cell.angle_gamma   90.00
#
_symmetry.space_group_name_H-M   'P 1'
#
loop_
_entity.id
_entity.type
_entity.pdbx_description
1 polymer ?
#
loop_
_entity_poly.entity_id
_entity_poly.type
_entity_poly.pdbx_seq_one_letter_code
_entity_poly.pdbx_strand_id
1 'polypeptide(L)'
;MAAGKIRLGMVGGGRDAFIGAVHRIAARMDDHYELVAGALSSTEEKALASAADLGIDPKRAYGDYRQMAIREARLKDGIEAVAIVTPNHMHAPAAKEFLRRNIHVICDKPLTATLLEAKSLVRAAERSDALFVLTHNYTGYPMVRHAREVIANGDLGDLRVVQVEYAQD
;
A
#
# COMPACT_ATOMS: atom_id res chain seq x y z
N MET A 1 -4.98 -27.78 0.22
CA MET A 1 -4.64 -27.10 -1.03
C MET A 1 -3.84 -25.86 -0.64
N ALA A 2 -2.67 -25.64 -1.22
CA ALA A 2 -1.96 -24.38 -0.99
C ALA A 2 -2.85 -23.22 -1.49
N ALA A 3 -3.06 -22.21 -0.67
CA ALA A 3 -3.76 -21.01 -1.08
C ALA A 3 -2.96 -20.39 -2.26
N GLY A 4 -3.65 -20.00 -3.33
CA GLY A 4 -3.00 -19.28 -4.44
C GLY A 4 -2.41 -17.95 -3.95
N LYS A 5 -1.46 -17.38 -4.70
CA LYS A 5 -0.91 -16.06 -4.40
C LYS A 5 -1.99 -14.99 -4.49
N ILE A 6 -1.89 -13.98 -3.64
CA ILE A 6 -2.75 -12.79 -3.69
C ILE A 6 -2.36 -11.97 -4.92
N ARG A 7 -3.32 -11.73 -5.81
CA ARG A 7 -3.11 -10.90 -7.00
C ARG A 7 -3.03 -9.44 -6.59
N LEU A 8 -1.83 -8.87 -6.74
CA LEU A 8 -1.50 -7.51 -6.32
C LEU A 8 -1.54 -6.55 -7.51
N GLY A 9 -2.17 -5.41 -7.35
CA GLY A 9 -2.01 -4.26 -8.21
C GLY A 9 -1.07 -3.23 -7.61
N MET A 10 -0.54 -2.30 -8.40
CA MET A 10 0.28 -1.20 -7.90
C MET A 10 -0.11 0.13 -8.56
N VAL A 11 -0.23 1.17 -7.73
CA VAL A 11 -0.45 2.56 -8.18
C VAL A 11 0.76 3.40 -7.81
N GLY A 12 1.41 4.00 -8.80
CA GLY A 12 2.72 4.62 -8.66
C GLY A 12 3.85 3.58 -8.69
N GLY A 13 5.06 3.98 -8.32
CA GLY A 13 6.18 3.07 -8.15
C GLY A 13 6.80 2.52 -9.43
N GLY A 14 6.58 3.18 -10.58
CA GLY A 14 7.22 2.84 -11.85
C GLY A 14 8.70 3.23 -11.90
N ARG A 15 9.20 3.46 -13.13
CA ARG A 15 10.59 3.91 -13.36
C ARG A 15 10.92 5.10 -12.49
N ASP A 16 12.13 5.16 -11.97
CA ASP A 16 12.67 6.24 -11.13
C ASP A 16 12.00 6.41 -9.75
N ALA A 17 11.04 5.54 -9.38
CA ALA A 17 10.37 5.60 -8.09
C ALA A 17 10.95 4.57 -7.10
N PHE A 18 11.74 5.06 -6.14
CA PHE A 18 12.43 4.23 -5.14
C PHE A 18 11.48 3.30 -4.36
N ILE A 19 10.41 3.86 -3.79
CA ILE A 19 9.56 3.11 -2.84
C ILE A 19 8.78 1.96 -3.50
N GLY A 20 8.43 2.08 -4.78
CA GLY A 20 7.78 1.00 -5.52
C GLY A 20 8.64 -0.26 -5.60
N ALA A 21 9.95 -0.12 -5.79
CA ALA A 21 10.88 -1.24 -5.79
C ALA A 21 10.92 -1.95 -4.43
N VAL A 22 10.91 -1.19 -3.32
CA VAL A 22 10.89 -1.71 -1.95
C VAL A 22 9.63 -2.53 -1.69
N HIS A 23 8.45 -2.01 -2.06
CA HIS A 23 7.19 -2.75 -1.94
C HIS A 23 7.18 -4.04 -2.76
N ARG A 24 7.74 -4.02 -3.99
CA ARG A 24 7.84 -5.22 -4.83
C ARG A 24 8.80 -6.27 -4.27
N ILE A 25 9.90 -5.84 -3.63
CA ILE A 25 10.81 -6.76 -2.92
C ILE A 25 10.07 -7.40 -1.76
N ALA A 26 9.43 -6.61 -0.89
CA ALA A 26 8.68 -7.10 0.26
C ALA A 26 7.56 -8.08 -0.15
N ALA A 27 6.81 -7.77 -1.21
CA ALA A 27 5.74 -8.63 -1.72
C ALA A 27 6.25 -10.01 -2.21
N ARG A 28 7.52 -10.12 -2.63
CA ARG A 28 8.12 -11.36 -3.13
C ARG A 28 8.85 -12.17 -2.07
N MET A 29 9.22 -11.57 -0.93
CA MET A 29 10.07 -12.24 0.07
C MET A 29 9.48 -13.56 0.55
N ASP A 30 8.18 -13.58 0.87
CA ASP A 30 7.48 -14.77 1.36
C ASP A 30 6.59 -15.43 0.29
N ASP A 31 6.70 -14.99 -0.96
CA ASP A 31 6.00 -15.51 -2.13
C ASP A 31 4.45 -15.53 -2.00
N HIS A 32 3.89 -14.67 -1.15
CA HIS A 32 2.44 -14.57 -0.94
C HIS A 32 1.71 -13.72 -1.99
N TYR A 33 2.43 -12.88 -2.73
CA TYR A 33 1.85 -11.94 -3.69
C TYR A 33 2.39 -12.14 -5.11
N GLU A 34 1.53 -11.87 -6.09
CA GLU A 34 1.88 -11.77 -7.50
C GLU A 34 1.44 -10.41 -8.05
N LEU A 35 2.39 -9.62 -8.57
CA LEU A 35 2.09 -8.35 -9.20
C LEU A 35 1.52 -8.59 -10.60
N VAL A 36 0.24 -8.31 -10.79
CA VAL A 36 -0.49 -8.65 -12.05
C VAL A 36 -1.02 -7.42 -12.78
N ALA A 37 -1.12 -6.26 -12.14
CA ALA A 37 -1.68 -5.04 -12.74
C ALA A 37 -0.97 -3.78 -12.22
N GLY A 38 -0.97 -2.69 -13.00
CA GLY A 38 -0.33 -1.46 -12.57
C GLY A 38 -0.81 -0.20 -13.26
N ALA A 39 -0.97 0.88 -12.48
CA ALA A 39 -1.05 2.27 -12.92
C ALA A 39 0.20 2.99 -12.39
N LEU A 40 1.35 2.78 -13.05
CA LEU A 40 2.67 2.95 -12.45
C LEU A 40 3.25 4.37 -12.59
N SER A 41 2.59 5.25 -13.31
CA SER A 41 3.03 6.64 -13.52
C SER A 41 1.84 7.56 -13.76
N SER A 42 2.08 8.87 -13.65
CA SER A 42 1.09 9.91 -13.98
C SER A 42 0.95 10.16 -15.50
N THR A 43 1.87 9.65 -16.31
CA THR A 43 1.79 9.70 -17.77
C THR A 43 1.63 8.29 -18.31
N GLU A 44 0.76 8.14 -19.31
CA GLU A 44 0.44 6.84 -19.89
C GLU A 44 1.68 6.16 -20.49
N GLU A 45 2.50 6.90 -21.24
CA GLU A 45 3.73 6.37 -21.83
C GLU A 45 4.67 5.76 -20.79
N LYS A 46 4.96 6.49 -19.69
CA LYS A 46 5.80 5.98 -18.60
C LYS A 46 5.14 4.83 -17.83
N ALA A 47 3.81 4.86 -17.69
CA ALA A 47 3.08 3.79 -17.03
C ALA A 47 3.19 2.48 -17.82
N LEU A 48 2.98 2.51 -19.13
CA LEU A 48 3.10 1.35 -20.01
C LEU A 48 4.54 0.83 -20.07
N ALA A 49 5.52 1.73 -20.20
CA ALA A 49 6.93 1.35 -20.19
C ALA A 49 7.33 0.68 -18.86
N SER A 50 6.88 1.23 -17.71
CA SER A 50 7.14 0.65 -16.40
C SER A 50 6.47 -0.73 -16.23
N ALA A 51 5.27 -0.91 -16.78
CA ALA A 51 4.55 -2.17 -16.75
C ALA A 51 5.29 -3.25 -17.57
N ALA A 52 5.80 -2.88 -18.76
CA ALA A 52 6.61 -3.77 -19.60
C ALA A 52 7.88 -4.23 -18.89
N ASP A 53 8.60 -3.32 -18.20
CA ASP A 53 9.80 -3.66 -17.41
C ASP A 53 9.52 -4.65 -16.28
N LEU A 54 8.29 -4.65 -15.77
CA LEU A 54 7.86 -5.52 -14.67
C LEU A 54 7.17 -6.80 -15.14
N GLY A 55 7.05 -7.02 -16.46
CA GLY A 55 6.39 -8.18 -17.03
C GLY A 55 4.88 -8.22 -16.83
N ILE A 56 4.24 -7.07 -16.57
CA ILE A 56 2.78 -6.96 -16.45
C ILE A 56 2.15 -7.08 -17.85
N ASP A 57 1.10 -7.89 -17.96
CA ASP A 57 0.33 -8.01 -19.21
C ASP A 57 -0.09 -6.61 -19.70
N PRO A 58 0.17 -6.25 -20.97
CA PRO A 58 -0.24 -4.96 -21.52
C PRO A 58 -1.72 -4.63 -21.36
N LYS A 59 -2.59 -5.63 -21.28
CA LYS A 59 -4.03 -5.47 -21.03
C LYS A 59 -4.34 -5.03 -19.60
N ARG A 60 -3.38 -5.21 -18.67
CA ARG A 60 -3.46 -4.88 -17.26
C ARG A 60 -2.51 -3.73 -16.86
N ALA A 61 -1.93 -3.06 -17.86
CA ALA A 61 -1.18 -1.83 -17.73
C ALA A 61 -2.11 -0.63 -17.95
N TYR A 62 -2.20 0.26 -16.97
CA TYR A 62 -3.16 1.36 -16.97
C TYR A 62 -2.45 2.71 -16.87
N GLY A 63 -2.93 3.70 -17.64
CA GLY A 63 -2.51 5.10 -17.52
C GLY A 63 -3.21 5.85 -16.38
N ASP A 64 -4.32 5.30 -15.84
CA ASP A 64 -5.11 5.92 -14.77
C ASP A 64 -5.56 4.86 -13.75
N TYR A 65 -5.35 5.14 -12.48
CA TYR A 65 -5.71 4.22 -11.37
C TYR A 65 -7.23 4.02 -11.22
N ARG A 66 -8.07 4.97 -11.65
CA ARG A 66 -9.54 4.84 -11.62
C ARG A 66 -9.99 3.80 -12.64
N GLN A 67 -9.41 3.86 -13.84
CA GLN A 67 -9.66 2.85 -14.87
C GLN A 67 -9.20 1.47 -14.39
N MET A 68 -8.01 1.39 -13.78
CA MET A 68 -7.52 0.16 -13.16
C MET A 68 -8.52 -0.38 -12.15
N ALA A 69 -8.93 0.43 -11.17
CA ALA A 69 -9.88 0.00 -10.14
C ALA A 69 -11.21 -0.51 -10.72
N ILE A 70 -11.75 0.17 -11.74
CA ILE A 70 -13.01 -0.21 -12.40
C ILE A 70 -12.88 -1.53 -13.17
N ARG A 71 -11.80 -1.69 -13.93
CA ARG A 71 -11.60 -2.87 -14.78
C ARG A 71 -11.26 -4.10 -13.94
N GLU A 72 -10.31 -3.96 -13.02
CA GLU A 72 -9.88 -5.05 -12.16
C GLU A 72 -11.00 -5.61 -11.28
N ALA A 73 -11.87 -4.77 -10.74
CA ALA A 73 -13.03 -5.20 -9.95
C ALA A 73 -14.06 -6.04 -10.75
N ARG A 74 -13.99 -6.04 -12.09
CA ARG A 74 -14.91 -6.79 -12.95
C ARG A 74 -14.32 -8.10 -13.48
N LEU A 75 -13.02 -8.29 -13.35
CA LEU A 75 -12.34 -9.50 -13.81
C LEU A 75 -12.53 -10.61 -12.76
N LYS A 76 -12.71 -11.85 -13.22
CA LYS A 76 -12.75 -13.03 -12.34
C LYS A 76 -11.41 -13.27 -11.62
N ASP A 77 -10.32 -12.92 -12.30
CA ASP A 77 -8.93 -13.00 -11.85
C ASP A 77 -8.36 -11.60 -11.54
N GLY A 78 -9.22 -10.62 -11.27
CA GLY A 78 -8.83 -9.27 -10.94
C GLY A 78 -7.98 -9.19 -9.66
N ILE A 79 -7.40 -8.03 -9.40
CA ILE A 79 -6.59 -7.82 -8.20
C ILE A 79 -7.42 -7.98 -6.93
N GLU A 80 -6.84 -8.58 -5.91
CA GLU A 80 -7.41 -8.71 -4.57
C GLU A 80 -6.93 -7.59 -3.66
N ALA A 81 -5.70 -7.12 -3.89
CA ALA A 81 -5.10 -6.02 -3.14
C ALA A 81 -4.38 -5.04 -4.08
N VAL A 82 -4.24 -3.79 -3.64
CA VAL A 82 -3.47 -2.77 -4.34
C VAL A 82 -2.45 -2.12 -3.40
N ALA A 83 -1.21 -1.99 -3.86
CA ALA A 83 -0.19 -1.17 -3.22
C ALA A 83 -0.23 0.25 -3.79
N ILE A 84 -0.42 1.25 -2.93
CA ILE A 84 -0.43 2.67 -3.30
C ILE A 84 0.88 3.29 -2.81
N VAL A 85 1.73 3.66 -3.75
CA VAL A 85 3.09 4.17 -3.52
C VAL A 85 3.32 5.46 -4.30
N THR A 86 2.30 6.30 -4.30
CA THR A 86 2.26 7.61 -4.96
C THR A 86 2.73 8.72 -4.00
N PRO A 87 2.85 9.99 -4.47
CA PRO A 87 2.95 11.14 -3.57
C PRO A 87 1.73 11.24 -2.62
N ASN A 88 1.96 11.78 -1.42
CA ASN A 88 1.01 11.79 -0.29
C ASN A 88 -0.40 12.31 -0.63
N HIS A 89 -0.50 13.36 -1.44
CA HIS A 89 -1.78 13.95 -1.87
C HIS A 89 -2.64 13.01 -2.73
N MET A 90 -2.04 11.96 -3.27
CA MET A 90 -2.73 10.95 -4.08
C MET A 90 -3.20 9.75 -3.27
N HIS A 91 -2.75 9.58 -2.01
CA HIS A 91 -3.09 8.41 -1.19
C HIS A 91 -4.61 8.30 -0.98
N ALA A 92 -5.25 9.36 -0.46
CA ALA A 92 -6.69 9.32 -0.18
C ALA A 92 -7.55 9.14 -1.44
N PRO A 93 -7.37 9.89 -2.54
CA PRO A 93 -8.19 9.70 -3.73
C PRO A 93 -8.00 8.31 -4.34
N ALA A 94 -6.77 7.79 -4.42
CA ALA A 94 -6.52 6.45 -4.97
C ALA A 94 -7.13 5.37 -4.06
N ALA A 95 -6.84 5.38 -2.77
CA ALA A 95 -7.34 4.38 -1.82
C ALA A 95 -8.86 4.26 -1.84
N LYS A 96 -9.57 5.39 -1.88
CA LYS A 96 -11.04 5.40 -1.93
C LYS A 96 -11.61 4.72 -3.16
N GLU A 97 -10.93 4.81 -4.32
CA GLU A 97 -11.40 4.15 -5.54
C GLU A 97 -11.36 2.62 -5.42
N PHE A 98 -10.33 2.07 -4.77
CA PHE A 98 -10.22 0.63 -4.55
C PHE A 98 -11.12 0.15 -3.42
N LEU A 99 -11.18 0.87 -2.29
CA LEU A 99 -12.06 0.54 -1.15
C LEU A 99 -13.53 0.47 -1.56
N ARG A 100 -14.02 1.39 -2.41
CA ARG A 100 -15.40 1.37 -2.94
C ARG A 100 -15.73 0.12 -3.74
N ARG A 101 -14.72 -0.66 -4.13
CA ARG A 101 -14.83 -1.89 -4.94
C ARG A 101 -14.42 -3.13 -4.18
N ASN A 102 -14.28 -3.00 -2.85
CA ASN A 102 -13.86 -4.06 -1.96
C ASN A 102 -12.51 -4.69 -2.35
N ILE A 103 -11.60 -3.89 -2.90
CA ILE A 103 -10.21 -4.27 -3.14
C ILE A 103 -9.39 -3.82 -1.93
N HIS A 104 -8.65 -4.72 -1.32
CA HIS A 104 -7.78 -4.43 -0.17
C HIS A 104 -6.71 -3.41 -0.54
N VAL A 105 -6.37 -2.53 0.39
CA VAL A 105 -5.42 -1.42 0.16
C VAL A 105 -4.23 -1.54 1.08
N ILE A 106 -3.04 -1.52 0.51
CA ILE A 106 -1.75 -1.34 1.19
C ILE A 106 -1.24 0.04 0.78
N CYS A 107 -1.30 1.01 1.68
CA CYS A 107 -0.93 2.39 1.39
C CYS A 107 0.41 2.76 2.05
N ASP A 108 1.29 3.43 1.30
CA ASP A 108 2.53 3.92 1.89
C ASP A 108 2.26 5.10 2.85
N LYS A 109 3.21 5.30 3.76
CA LYS A 109 3.16 6.41 4.72
C LYS A 109 3.54 7.74 4.04
N PRO A 110 3.10 8.90 4.56
CA PRO A 110 2.06 9.07 5.59
C PRO A 110 0.67 8.76 5.05
N LEU A 111 -0.33 8.62 5.93
CA LEU A 111 -1.70 8.27 5.54
C LEU A 111 -2.25 9.18 4.44
N THR A 112 -2.11 10.49 4.60
CA THR A 112 -2.55 11.52 3.66
C THR A 112 -1.71 12.80 3.81
N ALA A 113 -1.93 13.78 2.94
CA ALA A 113 -1.28 15.09 3.05
C ALA A 113 -1.94 16.00 4.11
N THR A 114 -3.24 15.83 4.38
CA THR A 114 -4.00 16.67 5.31
C THR A 114 -4.87 15.86 6.26
N LEU A 115 -5.18 16.43 7.44
CA LEU A 115 -6.10 15.81 8.42
C LEU A 115 -7.52 15.63 7.87
N LEU A 116 -7.97 16.54 7.02
CA LEU A 116 -9.30 16.44 6.39
C LEU A 116 -9.41 15.21 5.48
N GLU A 117 -8.37 14.99 4.67
CA GLU A 117 -8.27 13.80 3.81
C GLU A 117 -8.19 12.52 4.66
N ALA A 118 -7.39 12.53 5.74
CA ALA A 118 -7.28 11.41 6.66
C ALA A 118 -8.64 11.01 7.24
N LYS A 119 -9.37 11.96 7.82
CA LYS A 119 -10.73 11.74 8.35
C LYS A 119 -11.69 11.22 7.28
N SER A 120 -11.57 11.69 6.05
CA SER A 120 -12.39 11.24 4.93
C SER A 120 -12.02 9.82 4.47
N LEU A 121 -10.73 9.46 4.52
CA LEU A 121 -10.25 8.12 4.16
C LEU A 121 -10.64 7.09 5.21
N VAL A 122 -10.52 7.42 6.50
CA VAL A 122 -10.97 6.56 7.62
C VAL A 122 -12.44 6.20 7.43
N ARG A 123 -13.33 7.21 7.22
CA ARG A 123 -14.75 6.94 6.96
C ARG A 123 -15.00 6.08 5.72
N ALA A 124 -14.14 6.16 4.70
CA ALA A 124 -14.27 5.32 3.51
C ALA A 124 -13.84 3.87 3.82
N ALA A 125 -12.79 3.68 4.61
CA ALA A 125 -12.35 2.36 5.06
C ALA A 125 -13.38 1.68 5.97
N GLU A 126 -13.96 2.40 6.92
CA GLU A 126 -15.01 1.89 7.83
C GLU A 126 -16.30 1.43 7.10
N ARG A 127 -16.55 1.95 5.89
CA ARG A 127 -17.71 1.58 5.05
C ARG A 127 -17.41 0.49 4.02
N SER A 128 -16.20 -0.02 3.99
CA SER A 128 -15.75 -1.03 3.05
C SER A 128 -15.51 -2.34 3.79
N ASP A 129 -15.80 -3.46 3.15
CA ASP A 129 -15.42 -4.78 3.65
C ASP A 129 -13.94 -5.09 3.37
N ALA A 130 -13.26 -4.23 2.59
CA ALA A 130 -11.84 -4.38 2.29
C ALA A 130 -10.96 -3.92 3.46
N LEU A 131 -9.84 -4.59 3.64
CA LEU A 131 -8.81 -4.18 4.58
C LEU A 131 -8.06 -2.96 4.06
N PHE A 132 -7.77 -2.02 4.96
CA PHE A 132 -6.84 -0.93 4.70
C PHE A 132 -5.64 -1.05 5.63
N VAL A 133 -4.45 -1.15 5.05
CA VAL A 133 -3.16 -1.27 5.76
C VAL A 133 -2.29 -0.07 5.41
N LEU A 134 -1.82 0.65 6.44
CA LEU A 134 -0.83 1.71 6.29
C LEU A 134 0.56 1.16 6.63
N THR A 135 1.55 1.38 5.76
CA THR A 135 2.90 0.83 5.96
C THR A 135 3.73 1.67 6.95
N HIS A 136 3.40 1.57 8.22
CA HIS A 136 4.23 2.06 9.32
C HIS A 136 5.33 1.04 9.63
N ASN A 137 6.31 0.90 8.74
CA ASN A 137 7.31 -0.16 8.76
C ASN A 137 8.12 -0.22 10.08
N TYR A 138 8.40 0.92 10.72
CA TYR A 138 9.15 0.94 11.98
C TYR A 138 8.42 0.24 13.13
N THR A 139 7.08 0.24 13.13
CA THR A 139 6.30 -0.48 14.14
C THR A 139 6.43 -2.01 14.03
N GLY A 140 6.94 -2.49 12.90
CA GLY A 140 7.22 -3.90 12.65
C GLY A 140 8.59 -4.37 13.17
N TYR A 141 9.48 -3.47 13.55
CA TYR A 141 10.82 -3.85 14.01
C TYR A 141 10.78 -4.64 15.31
N PRO A 142 11.61 -5.72 15.45
CA PRO A 142 11.60 -6.58 16.63
C PRO A 142 11.76 -5.80 17.94
N MET A 143 12.67 -4.85 17.99
CA MET A 143 12.90 -4.04 19.21
C MET A 143 11.76 -3.12 19.56
N VAL A 144 11.02 -2.58 18.56
CA VAL A 144 9.82 -1.78 18.79
C VAL A 144 8.68 -2.63 19.36
N ARG A 145 8.52 -3.85 18.82
CA ARG A 145 7.56 -4.84 19.35
C ARG A 145 7.92 -5.26 20.77
N HIS A 146 9.20 -5.54 21.03
CA HIS A 146 9.68 -5.89 22.36
C HIS A 146 9.45 -4.74 23.37
N ALA A 147 9.77 -3.50 23.01
CA ALA A 147 9.49 -2.34 23.86
C ALA A 147 7.99 -2.23 24.20
N ARG A 148 7.11 -2.47 23.24
CA ARG A 148 5.67 -2.52 23.48
C ARG A 148 5.26 -3.61 24.47
N GLU A 149 5.85 -4.80 24.39
CA GLU A 149 5.58 -5.92 25.30
C GLU A 149 6.04 -5.60 26.71
N VAL A 150 7.27 -5.07 26.89
CA VAL A 150 7.82 -4.64 28.19
C VAL A 150 6.90 -3.62 28.86
N ILE A 151 6.39 -2.66 28.10
CA ILE A 151 5.42 -1.67 28.60
C ILE A 151 4.10 -2.33 29.00
N ALA A 152 3.55 -3.18 28.11
CA ALA A 152 2.25 -3.83 28.32
C ALA A 152 2.25 -4.79 29.52
N ASN A 153 3.38 -5.42 29.79
CA ASN A 153 3.57 -6.32 30.94
C ASN A 153 3.75 -5.57 32.27
N GLY A 154 3.92 -4.26 32.23
CA GLY A 154 4.16 -3.44 33.44
C GLY A 154 5.59 -3.50 33.97
N ASP A 155 6.55 -4.05 33.21
CA ASP A 155 7.96 -4.24 33.64
C ASP A 155 8.65 -2.90 33.99
N LEU A 156 8.15 -1.78 33.46
CA LEU A 156 8.64 -0.43 33.74
C LEU A 156 7.79 0.32 34.78
N GLY A 157 6.74 -0.30 35.33
CA GLY A 157 5.75 0.35 36.16
C GLY A 157 4.99 1.44 35.42
N ASP A 158 4.49 2.46 36.14
CA ASP A 158 3.77 3.58 35.55
C ASP A 158 4.71 4.48 34.75
N LEU A 159 4.45 4.62 33.45
CA LEU A 159 5.23 5.50 32.58
C LEU A 159 5.00 6.97 32.95
N ARG A 160 6.06 7.69 33.33
CA ARG A 160 5.99 9.11 33.67
C ARG A 160 6.60 10.01 32.61
N VAL A 161 7.61 9.53 31.91
CA VAL A 161 8.33 10.29 30.88
C VAL A 161 8.64 9.36 29.70
N VAL A 162 8.41 9.84 28.48
CA VAL A 162 8.87 9.20 27.24
C VAL A 162 9.75 10.21 26.50
N GLN A 163 11.03 9.87 26.29
CA GLN A 163 11.95 10.67 25.49
C GLN A 163 12.32 9.88 24.24
N VAL A 164 12.18 10.50 23.07
CA VAL A 164 12.52 9.91 21.78
C VAL A 164 13.46 10.84 21.04
N GLU A 165 14.57 10.29 20.55
CA GLU A 165 15.53 11.01 19.71
C GLU A 165 15.62 10.30 18.36
N TYR A 166 15.51 11.05 17.28
CA TYR A 166 15.66 10.56 15.91
C TYR A 166 16.69 11.44 15.19
N ALA A 167 17.95 11.03 15.29
CA ALA A 167 19.05 11.72 14.64
C ALA A 167 19.20 11.25 13.18
N GLN A 168 19.32 12.18 12.25
CA GLN A 168 19.62 11.94 10.84
C GLN A 168 20.74 12.89 10.39
N ASP A 169 21.60 12.41 9.46
CA ASP A 169 22.62 13.20 8.78
C ASP A 169 21.99 14.14 7.74
#